data_cc2ff8a907cd24a2fcb241519702281f
#
_entry.id   cc2ff8a907cd24a2fcb241519702281f
#
_cell.length_a   1.000
_cell.length_b   1.000
_cell.length_c   1.000
_cell.angle_alpha   90.00
_cell.angle_beta   90.00
_cell.angle_gamma   90.00
#
_symmetry.space_group_name_H-M   'P 1'
#
loop_
_entity.id
_entity.type
_entity.pdbx_description
1 polymer ?
#
loop_
_entity_poly.entity_id
_entity_poly.type
_entity_poly.pdbx_seq_one_letter_code
_entity_poly.pdbx_strand_id
1 'polypeptide(L)'
;MLTLNTIFDNTYYLQNNPDVATLVATGTYASGFEHFQKVGKYEGRDPNAIFNTAYYLSTNTDVASAVNQNKITAIDHFILHGQYEGRNPHPVFDTRYYLTNNPDVATAVRQNKLTTLQHFLQSGQFEGRNPSAFFDTNYYLNKYPEVNTAVKSGVVKSAFSHYLTNGIFEGRLTTAPAASDNLNNAISLGSLTDVKSVNGSLNDQKSTDIYSLILNTPSKLSLRLDGLNGDADLELIQDLNGNGEIGSDDVIAASQNFGIVPENLAPPQTLFPGNYFVRVSQYQGNTNYNLTIAPQSL
;
A
#
# COMPACT_ATOMS: atom_id res chain seq x y z
N MET A 1 22.64 -13.08 2.55
CA MET A 1 22.30 -12.09 1.53
C MET A 1 21.15 -12.61 0.71
N LEU A 2 20.25 -11.72 0.25
CA LEU A 2 19.14 -12.12 -0.61
C LEU A 2 19.69 -12.52 -1.98
N THR A 3 19.17 -13.64 -2.49
CA THR A 3 19.42 -14.14 -3.84
C THR A 3 18.08 -14.38 -4.51
N LEU A 4 18.04 -14.56 -5.82
CA LEU A 4 16.79 -14.83 -6.53
C LEU A 4 16.09 -16.08 -5.95
N ASN A 5 16.81 -17.13 -5.64
CA ASN A 5 16.25 -18.35 -5.02
C ASN A 5 15.63 -18.11 -3.65
N THR A 6 16.16 -17.16 -2.86
CA THR A 6 15.68 -16.91 -1.50
C THR A 6 14.54 -15.90 -1.44
N ILE A 7 14.37 -15.09 -2.48
CA ILE A 7 13.32 -14.08 -2.54
C ILE A 7 12.13 -14.52 -3.39
N PHE A 8 12.29 -15.44 -4.33
CA PHE A 8 11.22 -15.90 -5.19
C PHE A 8 10.18 -16.71 -4.42
N ASP A 9 8.89 -16.38 -4.65
CA ASP A 9 7.75 -17.10 -4.10
C ASP A 9 6.96 -17.75 -5.23
N ASN A 10 7.10 -19.08 -5.37
CA ASN A 10 6.46 -19.83 -6.44
C ASN A 10 4.93 -19.82 -6.33
N THR A 11 4.40 -19.82 -5.11
CA THR A 11 2.95 -19.80 -4.88
C THR A 11 2.37 -18.45 -5.29
N TYR A 12 2.94 -17.37 -4.79
CA TYR A 12 2.57 -16.01 -5.20
C TYR A 12 2.65 -15.84 -6.71
N TYR A 13 3.77 -16.27 -7.30
CA TYR A 13 4.01 -16.08 -8.72
C TYR A 13 2.97 -16.78 -9.60
N LEU A 14 2.63 -18.04 -9.29
CA LEU A 14 1.63 -18.78 -10.04
C LEU A 14 0.21 -18.27 -9.81
N GLN A 15 -0.11 -17.79 -8.60
CA GLN A 15 -1.41 -17.18 -8.31
C GLN A 15 -1.63 -15.87 -9.08
N ASN A 16 -0.58 -15.08 -9.25
CA ASN A 16 -0.64 -13.78 -9.94
C ASN A 16 -0.36 -13.89 -11.46
N ASN A 17 -0.02 -15.08 -11.95
CA ASN A 17 0.23 -15.36 -13.36
C ASN A 17 -0.48 -16.65 -13.80
N PRO A 18 -1.81 -16.63 -14.00
CA PRO A 18 -2.59 -17.83 -14.37
C PRO A 18 -2.16 -18.47 -15.69
N ASP A 19 -1.64 -17.66 -16.63
CA ASP A 19 -1.04 -18.12 -17.88
C ASP A 19 0.19 -19.02 -17.60
N VAL A 20 1.06 -18.62 -16.70
CA VAL A 20 2.23 -19.41 -16.28
C VAL A 20 1.81 -20.67 -15.52
N ALA A 21 0.81 -20.55 -14.62
CA ALA A 21 0.27 -21.70 -13.91
C ALA A 21 -0.21 -22.80 -14.90
N THR A 22 -0.84 -22.41 -15.99
CA THR A 22 -1.24 -23.32 -17.07
C THR A 22 -0.03 -23.97 -17.76
N LEU A 23 1.03 -23.20 -18.06
CA LEU A 23 2.24 -23.71 -18.70
C LEU A 23 3.00 -24.70 -17.79
N VAL A 24 2.97 -24.46 -16.49
CA VAL A 24 3.56 -25.41 -15.51
C VAL A 24 2.70 -26.67 -15.41
N ALA A 25 1.37 -26.54 -15.36
CA ALA A 25 0.46 -27.69 -15.29
C ALA A 25 0.53 -28.59 -16.54
N THR A 26 0.83 -28.01 -17.72
CA THR A 26 1.01 -28.75 -18.98
C THR A 26 2.45 -29.28 -19.19
N GLY A 27 3.37 -29.00 -18.25
CA GLY A 27 4.75 -29.48 -18.33
C GLY A 27 5.67 -28.67 -19.26
N THR A 28 5.23 -27.51 -19.75
CA THR A 28 6.08 -26.60 -20.57
C THR A 28 7.21 -26.01 -19.76
N TYR A 29 6.97 -25.72 -18.49
CA TYR A 29 7.98 -25.35 -17.48
C TYR A 29 7.85 -26.28 -16.28
N ALA A 30 8.98 -26.62 -15.65
CA ALA A 30 8.98 -27.45 -14.45
C ALA A 30 8.43 -26.70 -13.21
N SER A 31 8.48 -25.37 -13.21
CA SER A 31 7.99 -24.53 -12.11
C SER A 31 7.80 -23.08 -12.55
N GLY A 32 7.08 -22.29 -11.75
CA GLY A 32 7.01 -20.84 -11.91
C GLY A 32 8.39 -20.18 -11.82
N PHE A 33 9.29 -20.72 -11.00
CA PHE A 33 10.66 -20.23 -10.90
C PHE A 33 11.43 -20.38 -12.20
N GLU A 34 11.33 -21.54 -12.86
CA GLU A 34 11.97 -21.73 -14.15
C GLU A 34 11.44 -20.75 -15.21
N HIS A 35 10.12 -20.58 -15.27
CA HIS A 35 9.53 -19.57 -16.16
C HIS A 35 10.04 -18.16 -15.83
N PHE A 36 10.05 -17.78 -14.54
CA PHE A 36 10.51 -16.46 -14.11
C PHE A 36 11.96 -16.20 -14.52
N GLN A 37 12.85 -17.19 -14.30
CA GLN A 37 14.27 -17.06 -14.67
C GLN A 37 14.46 -16.88 -16.19
N LYS A 38 13.70 -17.60 -17.00
CA LYS A 38 13.87 -17.62 -18.46
C LYS A 38 13.12 -16.49 -19.16
N VAL A 39 11.98 -16.08 -18.63
CA VAL A 39 11.04 -15.19 -19.30
C VAL A 39 10.54 -14.07 -18.37
N GLY A 40 9.95 -14.43 -17.25
CA GLY A 40 9.16 -13.50 -16.42
C GLY A 40 9.91 -12.27 -15.93
N LYS A 41 11.19 -12.42 -15.54
CA LYS A 41 12.00 -11.27 -15.10
C LYS A 41 12.27 -10.24 -16.22
N TYR A 42 12.28 -10.68 -17.48
CA TYR A 42 12.44 -9.82 -18.65
C TYR A 42 11.12 -9.17 -19.07
N GLU A 43 9.99 -9.81 -18.74
CA GLU A 43 8.65 -9.25 -18.91
C GLU A 43 8.27 -8.27 -17.79
N GLY A 44 9.11 -8.14 -16.75
CA GLY A 44 8.83 -7.27 -15.60
C GLY A 44 7.80 -7.84 -14.63
N ARG A 45 7.57 -9.16 -14.61
CA ARG A 45 6.68 -9.80 -13.63
C ARG A 45 7.30 -9.77 -12.24
N ASP A 46 6.45 -9.63 -11.22
CA ASP A 46 6.89 -9.59 -9.83
C ASP A 46 7.19 -11.00 -9.30
N PRO A 47 8.38 -11.25 -8.72
CA PRO A 47 8.78 -12.57 -8.22
C PRO A 47 8.09 -12.97 -6.91
N ASN A 48 7.55 -12.03 -6.18
CA ASN A 48 6.93 -12.16 -4.86
C ASN A 48 6.17 -10.88 -4.51
N ALA A 49 5.43 -10.87 -3.38
CA ALA A 49 4.63 -9.74 -2.95
C ALA A 49 5.43 -8.52 -2.45
N ILE A 50 6.73 -8.64 -2.15
CA ILE A 50 7.56 -7.54 -1.60
C ILE A 50 8.43 -6.87 -2.66
N PHE A 51 8.55 -7.40 -3.86
CA PHE A 51 9.27 -6.75 -4.95
C PHE A 51 8.29 -6.35 -6.05
N ASN A 52 8.00 -5.06 -6.12
CA ASN A 52 7.15 -4.49 -7.17
C ASN A 52 8.03 -3.89 -8.26
N THR A 53 8.08 -4.56 -9.40
CA THR A 53 8.93 -4.18 -10.53
C THR A 53 8.58 -2.80 -11.08
N ALA A 54 7.30 -2.49 -11.22
CA ALA A 54 6.84 -1.21 -11.74
C ALA A 54 7.24 -0.05 -10.82
N TYR A 55 7.01 -0.20 -9.51
CA TYR A 55 7.45 0.77 -8.52
C TYR A 55 8.96 0.95 -8.54
N TYR A 56 9.71 -0.16 -8.52
CA TYR A 56 11.17 -0.11 -8.50
C TYR A 56 11.74 0.66 -9.69
N LEU A 57 11.19 0.44 -10.89
CA LEU A 57 11.60 1.14 -12.09
C LEU A 57 11.15 2.61 -12.11
N SER A 58 9.97 2.92 -11.60
CA SER A 58 9.45 4.29 -11.54
C SER A 58 10.25 5.18 -10.60
N THR A 59 10.75 4.61 -9.48
CA THR A 59 11.54 5.34 -8.48
C THR A 59 13.04 5.32 -8.74
N ASN A 60 13.51 4.48 -9.67
CA ASN A 60 14.93 4.34 -10.02
C ASN A 60 15.13 4.48 -11.53
N THR A 61 15.09 5.72 -12.03
CA THR A 61 15.14 6.04 -13.48
C THR A 61 16.45 5.62 -14.17
N ASP A 62 17.54 5.56 -13.42
CA ASP A 62 18.82 5.03 -13.87
C ASP A 62 18.72 3.52 -14.18
N VAL A 63 18.03 2.77 -13.31
CA VAL A 63 17.76 1.34 -13.50
C VAL A 63 16.80 1.12 -14.65
N ALA A 64 15.72 1.92 -14.72
CA ALA A 64 14.76 1.84 -15.82
C ALA A 64 15.46 2.04 -17.18
N SER A 65 16.39 2.99 -17.27
CA SER A 65 17.20 3.21 -18.48
C SER A 65 18.07 2.00 -18.83
N ALA A 66 18.69 1.35 -17.84
CA ALA A 66 19.50 0.16 -18.06
C ALA A 66 18.66 -1.05 -18.50
N VAL A 67 17.48 -1.21 -17.92
CA VAL A 67 16.50 -2.26 -18.28
C VAL A 67 16.01 -2.07 -19.72
N ASN A 68 15.64 -0.85 -20.11
CA ASN A 68 15.21 -0.53 -21.48
C ASN A 68 16.32 -0.79 -22.51
N GLN A 69 17.58 -0.77 -22.09
CA GLN A 69 18.74 -1.12 -22.93
C GLN A 69 19.10 -2.62 -22.86
N ASN A 70 18.29 -3.45 -22.24
CA ASN A 70 18.52 -4.88 -22.01
C ASN A 70 19.85 -5.22 -21.32
N LYS A 71 20.38 -4.32 -20.49
CA LYS A 71 21.64 -4.52 -19.77
C LYS A 71 21.46 -5.34 -18.50
N ILE A 72 20.31 -5.21 -17.86
CA ILE A 72 19.98 -5.87 -16.60
C ILE A 72 18.46 -5.95 -16.45
N THR A 73 17.94 -6.84 -15.60
CA THR A 73 16.52 -6.82 -15.18
C THR A 73 16.37 -6.07 -13.87
N ALA A 74 15.15 -5.60 -13.56
CA ALA A 74 14.89 -4.87 -12.32
C ALA A 74 15.27 -5.69 -11.08
N ILE A 75 14.87 -6.96 -11.04
CA ILE A 75 15.16 -7.85 -9.91
C ILE A 75 16.65 -8.19 -9.82
N ASP A 76 17.34 -8.42 -10.95
CA ASP A 76 18.78 -8.68 -10.92
C ASP A 76 19.55 -7.44 -10.42
N HIS A 77 19.15 -6.24 -10.84
CA HIS A 77 19.72 -5.00 -10.30
C HIS A 77 19.51 -4.90 -8.79
N PHE A 78 18.27 -5.14 -8.31
CA PHE A 78 18.00 -5.07 -6.88
C PHE A 78 18.86 -6.06 -6.08
N ILE A 79 18.97 -7.30 -6.54
CA ILE A 79 19.76 -8.33 -5.87
C ILE A 79 21.27 -8.00 -5.88
N LEU A 80 21.79 -7.52 -6.99
CA LEU A 80 23.23 -7.26 -7.14
C LEU A 80 23.66 -5.93 -6.52
N HIS A 81 22.81 -4.92 -6.54
CA HIS A 81 23.14 -3.54 -6.19
C HIS A 81 22.11 -2.92 -5.23
N GLY A 82 20.84 -2.85 -5.62
CA GLY A 82 19.82 -2.05 -4.95
C GLY A 82 19.62 -2.35 -3.47
N GLN A 83 19.70 -3.63 -3.06
CA GLN A 83 19.60 -4.00 -1.65
C GLN A 83 20.76 -3.47 -0.78
N TYR A 84 21.91 -3.16 -1.38
CA TYR A 84 23.08 -2.58 -0.69
C TYR A 84 23.08 -1.06 -0.77
N GLU A 85 22.49 -0.50 -1.81
CA GLU A 85 22.33 0.94 -2.02
C GLU A 85 21.17 1.53 -1.20
N GLY A 86 20.40 0.67 -0.54
CA GLY A 86 19.25 1.10 0.27
C GLY A 86 18.02 1.48 -0.56
N ARG A 87 17.93 0.99 -1.81
CA ARG A 87 16.76 1.24 -2.65
C ARG A 87 15.55 0.45 -2.15
N ASN A 88 14.38 1.08 -2.17
CA ASN A 88 13.14 0.46 -1.73
C ASN A 88 12.61 -0.50 -2.80
N PRO A 89 12.30 -1.77 -2.45
CA PRO A 89 11.77 -2.75 -3.40
C PRO A 89 10.27 -2.62 -3.63
N HIS A 90 9.56 -1.97 -2.69
CA HIS A 90 8.11 -1.85 -2.66
C HIS A 90 7.71 -0.57 -1.92
N PRO A 91 6.59 0.10 -2.27
CA PRO A 91 6.14 1.33 -1.62
C PRO A 91 6.00 1.23 -0.10
N VAL A 92 5.47 0.10 0.40
CA VAL A 92 5.26 -0.10 1.85
C VAL A 92 6.52 -0.54 2.62
N PHE A 93 7.68 -0.61 1.99
CA PHE A 93 8.95 -0.89 2.65
C PHE A 93 9.92 0.27 2.45
N ASP A 94 10.20 1.00 3.53
CA ASP A 94 11.15 2.11 3.53
C ASP A 94 12.45 1.72 4.25
N THR A 95 13.50 1.52 3.48
CA THR A 95 14.84 1.15 3.97
C THR A 95 15.39 2.18 4.95
N ARG A 96 15.21 3.48 4.67
CA ARG A 96 15.70 4.55 5.52
C ARG A 96 14.95 4.60 6.85
N TYR A 97 13.62 4.57 6.79
CA TYR A 97 12.77 4.51 7.98
C TYR A 97 13.15 3.31 8.85
N TYR A 98 13.26 2.13 8.22
CA TYR A 98 13.57 0.90 8.95
C TYR A 98 14.91 0.97 9.68
N LEU A 99 15.96 1.48 9.04
CA LEU A 99 17.28 1.64 9.66
C LEU A 99 17.30 2.71 10.74
N THR A 100 16.54 3.80 10.58
CA THR A 100 16.43 4.86 11.58
C THR A 100 15.77 4.36 12.86
N ASN A 101 14.73 3.53 12.73
CA ASN A 101 13.97 3.00 13.86
C ASN A 101 14.56 1.68 14.44
N ASN A 102 15.60 1.12 13.80
CA ASN A 102 16.24 -0.11 14.23
C ASN A 102 17.78 0.05 14.23
N PRO A 103 18.37 0.74 15.22
CA PRO A 103 19.82 1.03 15.25
C PRO A 103 20.72 -0.22 15.31
N ASP A 104 20.21 -1.32 15.89
CA ASP A 104 20.85 -2.63 15.91
C ASP A 104 21.03 -3.17 14.47
N VAL A 105 19.97 -3.10 13.66
CA VAL A 105 19.99 -3.49 12.24
C VAL A 105 20.90 -2.56 11.44
N ALA A 106 20.80 -1.25 11.66
CA ALA A 106 21.65 -0.27 10.99
C ALA A 106 23.14 -0.55 11.23
N THR A 107 23.48 -1.00 12.44
CA THR A 107 24.86 -1.39 12.78
C THR A 107 25.29 -2.67 12.02
N ALA A 108 24.44 -3.67 11.97
CA ALA A 108 24.73 -4.90 11.24
C ALA A 108 24.87 -4.68 9.72
N VAL A 109 24.02 -3.79 9.15
CA VAL A 109 24.08 -3.42 7.71
C VAL A 109 25.40 -2.69 7.42
N ARG A 110 25.80 -1.70 8.25
CA ARG A 110 27.11 -1.02 8.09
C ARG A 110 28.30 -1.96 8.18
N GLN A 111 28.16 -3.06 8.89
CA GLN A 111 29.18 -4.11 9.01
C GLN A 111 29.10 -5.16 7.87
N ASN A 112 28.27 -4.94 6.87
CA ASN A 112 28.01 -5.86 5.74
C ASN A 112 27.61 -7.29 6.18
N LYS A 113 26.98 -7.46 7.34
CA LYS A 113 26.52 -8.76 7.84
C LYS A 113 25.21 -9.20 7.17
N LEU A 114 24.37 -8.25 6.82
CA LEU A 114 23.07 -8.47 6.17
C LEU A 114 22.63 -7.20 5.45
N THR A 115 21.56 -7.29 4.64
CA THR A 115 20.88 -6.11 4.07
C THR A 115 19.60 -5.81 4.85
N THR A 116 19.09 -4.59 4.72
CA THR A 116 17.90 -4.12 5.45
C THR A 116 16.69 -5.03 5.18
N LEU A 117 16.39 -5.28 3.90
CA LEU A 117 15.28 -6.16 3.52
C LEU A 117 15.51 -7.59 3.99
N GLN A 118 16.75 -8.09 3.93
CA GLN A 118 17.06 -9.43 4.43
C GLN A 118 16.71 -9.56 5.92
N HIS A 119 17.13 -8.60 6.75
CA HIS A 119 16.77 -8.62 8.18
C HIS A 119 15.26 -8.61 8.37
N PHE A 120 14.55 -7.70 7.68
CA PHE A 120 13.10 -7.61 7.82
C PHE A 120 12.41 -8.92 7.47
N LEU A 121 12.75 -9.54 6.33
CA LEU A 121 12.12 -10.78 5.88
C LEU A 121 12.45 -11.99 6.76
N GLN A 122 13.63 -12.02 7.38
CA GLN A 122 14.08 -13.17 8.20
C GLN A 122 13.69 -13.02 9.68
N SER A 123 13.60 -11.80 10.18
CA SER A 123 13.41 -11.51 11.61
C SER A 123 12.38 -10.41 11.86
N GLY A 124 12.57 -9.23 11.31
CA GLY A 124 11.83 -8.02 11.69
C GLY A 124 10.31 -8.13 11.57
N GLN A 125 9.80 -8.79 10.50
CA GLN A 125 8.37 -9.01 10.32
C GLN A 125 7.75 -9.92 11.39
N PHE A 126 8.55 -10.78 12.03
CA PHE A 126 8.12 -11.66 13.12
C PHE A 126 8.33 -11.04 14.50
N GLU A 127 9.22 -10.07 14.60
CA GLU A 127 9.49 -9.28 15.80
C GLU A 127 8.51 -8.12 15.99
N GLY A 128 7.57 -7.93 15.05
CA GLY A 128 6.61 -6.84 15.08
C GLY A 128 7.22 -5.49 14.71
N ARG A 129 8.38 -5.45 14.02
CA ARG A 129 8.98 -4.20 13.56
C ARG A 129 8.23 -3.65 12.36
N ASN A 130 8.02 -2.33 12.37
CA ASN A 130 7.33 -1.64 11.28
C ASN A 130 8.25 -1.50 10.06
N PRO A 131 7.82 -1.89 8.85
CA PRO A 131 8.62 -1.79 7.63
C PRO A 131 8.77 -0.37 7.10
N SER A 132 7.81 0.51 7.43
CA SER A 132 7.75 1.92 7.07
C SER A 132 6.93 2.71 8.08
N ALA A 133 6.85 4.03 7.94
CA ALA A 133 5.97 4.88 8.74
C ALA A 133 4.48 4.57 8.50
N PHE A 134 4.17 3.90 7.40
CA PHE A 134 2.83 3.67 6.88
C PHE A 134 2.30 2.26 7.15
N PHE A 135 3.06 1.44 7.86
CA PHE A 135 2.61 0.13 8.31
C PHE A 135 2.98 -0.08 9.77
N ASP A 136 2.00 0.10 10.65
CA ASP A 136 2.13 -0.23 12.06
C ASP A 136 1.66 -1.68 12.30
N THR A 137 2.62 -2.55 12.54
CA THR A 137 2.36 -3.99 12.76
C THR A 137 1.43 -4.24 13.93
N ASN A 138 1.59 -3.49 15.03
CA ASN A 138 0.78 -3.65 16.23
C ASN A 138 -0.65 -3.14 15.98
N TYR A 139 -0.79 -1.97 15.36
CA TYR A 139 -2.09 -1.47 14.97
C TYR A 139 -2.82 -2.47 14.08
N TYR A 140 -2.17 -2.96 13.03
CA TYR A 140 -2.77 -3.91 12.08
C TYR A 140 -3.27 -5.19 12.75
N LEU A 141 -2.47 -5.79 13.63
CA LEU A 141 -2.84 -7.00 14.36
C LEU A 141 -3.94 -6.77 15.42
N ASN A 142 -3.99 -5.58 16.02
CA ASN A 142 -5.03 -5.22 16.97
C ASN A 142 -6.36 -4.88 16.26
N LYS A 143 -6.28 -4.19 15.13
CA LYS A 143 -7.45 -3.82 14.31
C LYS A 143 -8.10 -5.03 13.66
N TYR A 144 -7.30 -6.06 13.31
CA TYR A 144 -7.75 -7.27 12.62
C TYR A 144 -7.42 -8.53 13.44
N PRO A 145 -8.24 -8.85 14.48
CA PRO A 145 -7.98 -9.98 15.40
C PRO A 145 -7.93 -11.34 14.69
N GLU A 146 -8.68 -11.50 13.59
CA GLU A 146 -8.65 -12.72 12.78
C GLU A 146 -7.28 -12.92 12.11
N VAL A 147 -6.65 -11.83 11.65
CA VAL A 147 -5.28 -11.87 11.11
C VAL A 147 -4.27 -12.23 12.21
N ASN A 148 -4.42 -11.62 13.39
CA ASN A 148 -3.58 -11.92 14.55
C ASN A 148 -3.66 -13.41 14.93
N THR A 149 -4.87 -13.97 14.90
CA THR A 149 -5.09 -15.39 15.14
C THR A 149 -4.42 -16.26 14.07
N ALA A 150 -4.56 -15.89 12.80
CA ALA A 150 -3.94 -16.61 11.69
C ALA A 150 -2.40 -16.54 11.72
N VAL A 151 -1.83 -15.40 12.12
CA VAL A 151 -0.37 -15.26 12.32
C VAL A 151 0.10 -16.13 13.49
N LYS A 152 -0.59 -16.10 14.64
CA LYS A 152 -0.24 -16.92 15.81
C LYS A 152 -0.35 -18.43 15.56
N SER A 153 -1.26 -18.85 14.71
CA SER A 153 -1.43 -20.25 14.32
C SER A 153 -0.52 -20.69 13.19
N GLY A 154 0.27 -19.77 12.59
CA GLY A 154 1.17 -20.05 11.47
C GLY A 154 0.47 -20.23 10.12
N VAL A 155 -0.84 -19.97 10.03
CA VAL A 155 -1.60 -19.98 8.75
C VAL A 155 -1.18 -18.82 7.87
N VAL A 156 -0.90 -17.66 8.48
CA VAL A 156 -0.35 -16.49 7.82
C VAL A 156 1.04 -16.22 8.38
N LYS A 157 1.98 -15.89 7.49
CA LYS A 157 3.39 -15.72 7.86
C LYS A 157 3.64 -14.55 8.81
N SER A 158 3.03 -13.40 8.54
CA SER A 158 3.14 -12.16 9.34
C SER A 158 2.02 -11.20 8.99
N ALA A 159 1.80 -10.16 9.82
CA ALA A 159 0.89 -9.06 9.52
C ALA A 159 1.19 -8.41 8.17
N PHE A 160 2.47 -8.13 7.91
CA PHE A 160 2.94 -7.52 6.67
C PHE A 160 2.70 -8.42 5.46
N SER A 161 2.99 -9.73 5.59
CA SER A 161 2.70 -10.70 4.53
C SER A 161 1.21 -10.75 4.21
N HIS A 162 0.33 -10.76 5.23
CA HIS A 162 -1.12 -10.69 5.01
C HIS A 162 -1.54 -9.43 4.27
N TYR A 163 -1.00 -8.28 4.69
CA TYR A 163 -1.33 -7.02 4.04
C TYR A 163 -1.00 -7.04 2.55
N LEU A 164 0.20 -7.47 2.18
CA LEU A 164 0.63 -7.51 0.79
C LEU A 164 -0.18 -8.47 -0.10
N THR A 165 -0.68 -9.56 0.46
CA THR A 165 -1.38 -10.60 -0.32
C THR A 165 -2.90 -10.48 -0.29
N ASN A 166 -3.46 -9.85 0.75
CA ASN A 166 -4.90 -9.76 0.98
C ASN A 166 -5.32 -8.34 1.39
N GLY A 167 -4.72 -7.81 2.45
CA GLY A 167 -5.17 -6.58 3.10
C GLY A 167 -5.20 -5.35 2.17
N ILE A 168 -4.24 -5.24 1.26
CA ILE A 168 -4.18 -4.16 0.26
C ILE A 168 -5.39 -4.19 -0.68
N PHE A 169 -5.84 -5.39 -1.08
CA PHE A 169 -7.01 -5.57 -1.94
C PHE A 169 -8.33 -5.45 -1.19
N GLU A 170 -8.28 -5.64 0.13
CA GLU A 170 -9.42 -5.50 1.05
C GLU A 170 -9.57 -4.06 1.56
N GLY A 171 -8.65 -3.15 1.20
CA GLY A 171 -8.63 -1.76 1.68
C GLY A 171 -8.40 -1.65 3.19
N ARG A 172 -7.60 -2.57 3.78
CA ARG A 172 -7.35 -2.57 5.23
C ARG A 172 -6.41 -1.44 5.62
N LEU A 173 -6.77 -0.72 6.68
CA LEU A 173 -5.93 0.31 7.28
C LEU A 173 -4.66 -0.29 7.89
N THR A 174 -3.54 0.36 7.65
CA THR A 174 -2.22 -0.07 8.10
C THR A 174 -1.68 0.71 9.28
N THR A 175 -2.24 1.91 9.53
CA THR A 175 -1.91 2.79 10.68
C THR A 175 -3.18 3.31 11.32
N ALA A 176 -3.08 3.71 12.58
CA ALA A 176 -4.18 4.44 13.22
C ALA A 176 -4.42 5.78 12.49
N PRO A 177 -5.67 6.20 12.31
CA PRO A 177 -5.98 7.55 11.86
C PRO A 177 -5.25 8.57 12.74
N ALA A 178 -4.80 9.67 12.14
CA ALA A 178 -4.11 10.72 12.91
C ALA A 178 -5.07 11.28 13.97
N ALA A 179 -4.60 11.36 15.21
CA ALA A 179 -5.40 11.84 16.36
C ALA A 179 -5.84 13.32 16.27
N SER A 180 -5.42 14.05 15.22
CA SER A 180 -5.71 15.46 15.00
C SER A 180 -6.89 15.72 14.06
N ASP A 181 -7.52 14.69 13.50
CA ASP A 181 -8.57 14.87 12.49
C ASP A 181 -9.92 15.07 13.16
N ASN A 182 -10.20 16.32 13.53
CA ASN A 182 -11.45 16.73 14.12
C ASN A 182 -12.50 17.00 13.03
N LEU A 183 -13.55 16.18 13.00
CA LEU A 183 -14.65 16.26 12.04
C LEU A 183 -15.45 17.57 12.14
N ASN A 184 -15.40 18.25 13.30
CA ASN A 184 -16.07 19.55 13.48
C ASN A 184 -15.44 20.68 12.65
N ASN A 185 -14.20 20.48 12.16
CA ASN A 185 -13.51 21.44 11.29
C ASN A 185 -13.65 21.10 9.80
N ALA A 186 -14.46 20.10 9.45
CA ALA A 186 -14.63 19.66 8.07
C ALA A 186 -15.23 20.76 7.18
N ILE A 187 -14.70 20.88 5.97
CA ILE A 187 -15.21 21.81 4.95
C ILE A 187 -16.54 21.26 4.42
N SER A 188 -17.63 21.99 4.63
CA SER A 188 -18.97 21.53 4.23
C SER A 188 -19.18 21.60 2.72
N LEU A 189 -19.56 20.47 2.12
CA LEU A 189 -20.02 20.38 0.74
C LEU A 189 -21.55 20.40 0.63
N GLY A 190 -22.25 20.38 1.77
CA GLY A 190 -23.71 20.35 1.85
C GLY A 190 -24.33 19.03 1.40
N SER A 191 -25.60 19.05 0.99
CA SER A 191 -26.29 17.86 0.48
C SER A 191 -25.69 17.40 -0.86
N LEU A 192 -25.47 16.10 -0.96
CA LEU A 192 -24.94 15.48 -2.18
C LEU A 192 -26.11 15.05 -3.08
N THR A 193 -26.59 15.97 -3.91
CA THR A 193 -27.61 15.72 -4.93
C THR A 193 -27.02 15.52 -6.31
N ASP A 194 -25.84 16.09 -6.54
CA ASP A 194 -25.10 16.09 -7.79
C ASP A 194 -23.62 15.83 -7.53
N VAL A 195 -22.85 15.65 -8.60
CA VAL A 195 -21.39 15.53 -8.52
C VAL A 195 -20.78 16.78 -7.87
N LYS A 196 -19.96 16.59 -6.86
CA LYS A 196 -19.16 17.64 -6.23
C LYS A 196 -17.70 17.47 -6.64
N SER A 197 -17.03 18.56 -6.98
CA SER A 197 -15.61 18.59 -7.25
C SER A 197 -14.95 19.71 -6.45
N VAL A 198 -13.84 19.39 -5.80
CA VAL A 198 -13.03 20.33 -5.03
C VAL A 198 -11.56 20.13 -5.34
N ASN A 199 -10.80 21.23 -5.34
CA ASN A 199 -9.36 21.21 -5.49
C ASN A 199 -8.71 21.57 -4.16
N GLY A 200 -7.61 20.92 -3.83
CA GLY A 200 -6.87 21.19 -2.61
C GLY A 200 -5.38 21.00 -2.78
N SER A 201 -4.66 21.24 -1.69
CA SER A 201 -3.22 20.97 -1.60
C SER A 201 -2.86 20.54 -0.19
N LEU A 202 -1.95 19.59 -0.09
CA LEU A 202 -1.40 19.07 1.15
C LEU A 202 0.12 19.29 1.18
N ASN A 203 0.64 19.55 2.36
CA ASN A 203 2.06 19.73 2.63
C ASN A 203 2.35 19.40 4.10
N ASP A 204 3.63 19.45 4.50
CA ASP A 204 4.07 19.09 5.86
C ASP A 204 3.44 19.92 6.99
N GLN A 205 2.86 21.10 6.68
CA GLN A 205 2.15 21.94 7.65
C GLN A 205 0.64 21.70 7.64
N LYS A 206 0.11 21.17 6.55
CA LYS A 206 -1.29 20.83 6.33
C LYS A 206 -1.34 19.47 5.64
N SER A 207 -1.26 18.42 6.42
CA SER A 207 -1.18 17.05 5.92
C SER A 207 -2.55 16.41 5.63
N THR A 208 -3.65 17.08 5.97
CA THR A 208 -5.01 16.52 5.86
C THR A 208 -6.03 17.59 5.49
N ASP A 209 -6.95 17.22 4.60
CA ASP A 209 -8.20 17.92 4.34
C ASP A 209 -9.39 17.02 4.65
N ILE A 210 -10.40 17.55 5.36
CA ILE A 210 -11.63 16.83 5.65
C ILE A 210 -12.81 17.61 5.06
N TYR A 211 -13.65 16.89 4.31
CA TYR A 211 -14.90 17.41 3.73
C TYR A 211 -16.09 16.71 4.36
N SER A 212 -17.16 17.45 4.68
CA SER A 212 -18.42 16.87 5.13
C SER A 212 -19.48 16.95 4.03
N LEU A 213 -20.32 15.93 3.93
CA LEU A 213 -21.44 15.84 3.01
C LEU A 213 -22.66 15.18 3.67
N ILE A 214 -23.84 15.47 3.15
CA ILE A 214 -25.10 14.92 3.66
C ILE A 214 -25.75 14.09 2.55
N LEU A 215 -26.05 12.84 2.86
CA LEU A 215 -26.94 12.00 2.04
C LEU A 215 -28.36 12.12 2.56
N ASN A 216 -29.28 12.55 1.71
CA ASN A 216 -30.72 12.69 2.06
C ASN A 216 -31.51 11.40 1.73
N THR A 217 -31.00 10.57 0.85
CA THR A 217 -31.59 9.31 0.42
C THR A 217 -30.53 8.20 0.41
N PRO A 218 -30.91 6.92 0.52
CA PRO A 218 -29.99 5.82 0.30
C PRO A 218 -29.29 5.97 -1.04
N SER A 219 -27.97 5.85 -1.07
CA SER A 219 -27.14 6.10 -2.26
C SER A 219 -25.90 5.22 -2.28
N LYS A 220 -25.39 4.94 -3.46
CA LYS A 220 -24.01 4.51 -3.63
C LYS A 220 -23.14 5.71 -3.95
N LEU A 221 -21.89 5.68 -3.55
CA LEU A 221 -20.92 6.73 -3.84
C LEU A 221 -19.76 6.23 -4.69
N SER A 222 -19.28 7.11 -5.54
CA SER A 222 -17.98 6.96 -6.20
C SER A 222 -17.17 8.21 -5.87
N LEU A 223 -15.98 8.01 -5.33
CA LEU A 223 -15.02 9.04 -5.00
C LEU A 223 -13.77 8.83 -5.85
N ARG A 224 -13.22 9.92 -6.37
CA ARG A 224 -11.98 9.91 -7.14
C ARG A 224 -11.10 11.07 -6.69
N LEU A 225 -9.84 10.77 -6.40
CA LEU A 225 -8.80 11.75 -6.13
C LEU A 225 -7.75 11.63 -7.23
N ASP A 226 -7.53 12.70 -7.98
CA ASP A 226 -6.53 12.75 -9.05
C ASP A 226 -5.78 14.10 -9.09
N GLY A 227 -4.91 14.28 -10.11
CA GLY A 227 -4.08 15.48 -10.20
C GLY A 227 -2.94 15.53 -9.19
N LEU A 228 -2.56 14.37 -8.64
CA LEU A 228 -1.54 14.24 -7.61
C LEU A 228 -0.14 14.55 -8.14
N ASN A 229 0.67 15.27 -7.33
CA ASN A 229 2.09 15.52 -7.54
C ASN A 229 2.95 14.82 -6.49
N GLY A 230 2.35 14.37 -5.40
CA GLY A 230 2.88 13.53 -4.34
C GLY A 230 1.83 12.51 -3.97
N ASP A 231 2.13 11.64 -3.05
CA ASP A 231 1.28 10.54 -2.63
C ASP A 231 0.26 11.00 -1.59
N ALA A 232 -1.03 10.73 -1.84
CA ALA A 232 -2.12 11.07 -0.92
C ALA A 232 -3.21 10.00 -0.97
N ASP A 233 -3.77 9.71 0.21
CA ASP A 233 -4.80 8.71 0.45
C ASP A 233 -6.20 9.32 0.52
N LEU A 234 -7.20 8.49 0.23
CA LEU A 234 -8.61 8.86 0.24
C LEU A 234 -9.40 7.93 1.16
N GLU A 235 -10.21 8.51 2.07
CA GLU A 235 -11.07 7.75 2.96
C GLU A 235 -12.49 8.30 2.99
N LEU A 236 -13.47 7.40 3.12
CA LEU A 236 -14.85 7.72 3.43
C LEU A 236 -15.15 7.32 4.87
N ILE A 237 -15.73 8.25 5.63
CA ILE A 237 -15.89 8.18 7.08
C ILE A 237 -17.34 8.47 7.46
N GLN A 238 -17.83 7.78 8.47
CA GLN A 238 -19.06 8.12 9.19
C GLN A 238 -18.78 8.11 10.69
N ASP A 239 -19.00 9.23 11.36
CA ASP A 239 -18.86 9.33 12.82
C ASP A 239 -20.00 8.53 13.48
N LEU A 240 -19.71 7.27 13.81
CA LEU A 240 -20.71 6.33 14.34
C LEU A 240 -20.99 6.55 15.83
N ASN A 241 -20.02 7.09 16.57
CA ASN A 241 -20.13 7.31 18.01
C ASN A 241 -20.47 8.79 18.36
N GLY A 242 -20.48 9.69 17.39
CA GLY A 242 -20.85 11.09 17.54
C GLY A 242 -19.84 11.93 18.33
N ASN A 243 -18.58 11.48 18.44
CA ASN A 243 -17.57 12.18 19.24
C ASN A 243 -16.85 13.31 18.48
N GLY A 244 -17.06 13.42 17.16
CA GLY A 244 -16.43 14.41 16.30
C GLY A 244 -14.95 14.15 16.01
N GLU A 245 -14.45 12.97 16.34
CA GLU A 245 -13.08 12.50 16.06
C GLU A 245 -13.11 11.28 15.16
N ILE A 246 -12.07 11.08 14.34
CA ILE A 246 -11.99 9.91 13.47
C ILE A 246 -11.41 8.74 14.26
N GLY A 247 -12.26 7.79 14.59
CA GLY A 247 -11.89 6.50 15.14
C GLY A 247 -11.69 5.45 14.07
N SER A 248 -11.08 4.34 14.47
CA SER A 248 -10.87 3.21 13.56
C SER A 248 -12.16 2.57 13.04
N ASP A 249 -13.27 2.74 13.80
CA ASP A 249 -14.56 2.14 13.48
C ASP A 249 -15.43 3.06 12.62
N ASP A 250 -15.00 4.32 12.43
CA ASP A 250 -15.69 5.33 11.64
C ASP A 250 -15.34 5.25 10.16
N VAL A 251 -14.21 4.61 9.80
CA VAL A 251 -13.77 4.49 8.39
C VAL A 251 -14.56 3.39 7.68
N ILE A 252 -15.40 3.82 6.72
CA ILE A 252 -16.25 2.92 5.91
C ILE A 252 -15.43 2.25 4.81
N ALA A 253 -14.59 3.03 4.12
CA ALA A 253 -13.76 2.56 3.02
C ALA A 253 -12.54 3.48 2.85
N ALA A 254 -11.46 2.93 2.29
CA ALA A 254 -10.23 3.65 1.99
C ALA A 254 -9.69 3.24 0.62
N SER A 255 -8.96 4.15 -0.03
CA SER A 255 -8.14 3.89 -1.21
C SER A 255 -6.77 4.48 -0.95
N GLN A 256 -5.71 3.65 -1.08
CA GLN A 256 -4.34 3.96 -0.69
C GLN A 256 -3.37 3.45 -1.77
N ASN A 257 -3.55 3.95 -2.99
CA ASN A 257 -2.64 3.66 -4.10
C ASN A 257 -1.35 4.45 -3.94
N PHE A 258 -0.24 3.87 -4.29
CA PHE A 258 1.06 4.50 -4.09
C PHE A 258 1.42 5.51 -5.18
N GLY A 259 2.06 6.60 -4.76
CA GLY A 259 2.59 7.61 -5.62
C GLY A 259 1.50 8.55 -6.18
N ILE A 260 1.60 8.90 -7.44
CA ILE A 260 0.67 9.82 -8.10
C ILE A 260 -0.48 9.10 -8.82
N VAL A 261 -0.69 7.82 -8.51
CA VAL A 261 -1.80 7.03 -9.06
C VAL A 261 -3.10 7.55 -8.44
N PRO A 262 -4.15 7.83 -9.25
CA PRO A 262 -5.42 8.29 -8.71
C PRO A 262 -6.04 7.32 -7.72
N GLU A 263 -6.58 7.87 -6.60
CA GLU A 263 -7.41 7.10 -5.69
C GLU A 263 -8.82 6.95 -6.25
N ASN A 264 -9.35 5.75 -6.19
CA ASN A 264 -10.71 5.45 -6.60
C ASN A 264 -11.39 4.61 -5.52
N LEU A 265 -12.47 5.15 -4.97
CA LEU A 265 -13.17 4.54 -3.86
C LEU A 265 -14.65 4.45 -4.19
N ALA A 266 -15.16 3.23 -4.25
CA ALA A 266 -16.57 2.93 -4.48
C ALA A 266 -17.02 1.85 -3.49
N PRO A 267 -17.52 2.23 -2.30
CA PRO A 267 -17.98 1.29 -1.30
C PRO A 267 -19.03 0.34 -1.91
N PRO A 268 -18.94 -0.97 -1.70
CA PRO A 268 -19.87 -1.91 -2.31
C PRO A 268 -21.28 -1.83 -1.74
N GLN A 269 -21.41 -1.37 -0.47
CA GLN A 269 -22.68 -1.24 0.22
C GLN A 269 -23.42 0.05 -0.16
N THR A 270 -24.74 -0.01 -0.06
CA THR A 270 -25.58 1.18 -0.07
C THR A 270 -25.40 1.96 1.23
N LEU A 271 -25.12 3.24 1.13
CA LEU A 271 -25.02 4.15 2.28
C LEU A 271 -26.40 4.73 2.61
N PHE A 272 -26.74 4.77 3.88
CA PHE A 272 -28.02 5.30 4.36
C PHE A 272 -27.98 6.83 4.49
N PRO A 273 -29.16 7.50 4.57
CA PRO A 273 -29.22 8.93 4.84
C PRO A 273 -28.45 9.30 6.12
N GLY A 274 -27.64 10.34 6.06
CA GLY A 274 -26.81 10.77 7.19
C GLY A 274 -25.67 11.68 6.79
N ASN A 275 -24.85 12.03 7.78
CA ASN A 275 -23.63 12.82 7.58
C ASN A 275 -22.47 11.86 7.29
N TYR A 276 -21.69 12.21 6.29
CA TYR A 276 -20.49 11.51 5.90
C TYR A 276 -19.34 12.48 5.76
N PHE A 277 -18.13 11.98 5.88
CA PHE A 277 -16.92 12.77 5.73
C PHE A 277 -15.99 12.09 4.73
N VAL A 278 -15.23 12.91 4.02
CA VAL A 278 -14.18 12.45 3.11
C VAL A 278 -12.88 13.06 3.59
N ARG A 279 -11.91 12.20 3.92
CA ARG A 279 -10.57 12.61 4.29
C ARG A 279 -9.63 12.41 3.12
N VAL A 280 -8.84 13.44 2.81
CA VAL A 280 -7.69 13.38 1.93
C VAL A 280 -6.47 13.61 2.80
N SER A 281 -5.57 12.65 2.88
CA SER A 281 -4.38 12.71 3.73
C SER A 281 -3.10 12.55 2.92
N GLN A 282 -2.08 13.35 3.25
CA GLN A 282 -0.75 13.26 2.66
C GLN A 282 -0.08 11.96 3.11
N TYR A 283 0.35 11.17 2.14
CA TYR A 283 1.17 10.00 2.39
C TYR A 283 2.65 10.32 2.23
N GLN A 284 3.05 10.90 1.09
CA GLN A 284 4.45 11.26 0.84
C GLN A 284 4.58 12.44 -0.13
N GLY A 285 5.34 13.45 0.27
CA GLY A 285 5.61 14.63 -0.54
C GLY A 285 4.43 15.59 -0.61
N ASN A 286 4.70 16.84 -0.96
CA ASN A 286 3.66 17.85 -1.13
C ASN A 286 2.86 17.53 -2.40
N THR A 287 1.53 17.64 -2.33
CA THR A 287 0.66 17.36 -3.47
C THR A 287 -0.46 18.36 -3.61
N ASN A 288 -0.81 18.67 -4.86
CA ASN A 288 -2.12 19.20 -5.21
C ASN A 288 -3.04 18.00 -5.50
N TYR A 289 -4.34 18.22 -5.48
CA TYR A 289 -5.31 17.19 -5.84
C TYR A 289 -6.63 17.78 -6.35
N ASN A 290 -7.36 16.97 -7.11
CA ASN A 290 -8.77 17.17 -7.45
C ASN A 290 -9.57 16.03 -6.84
N LEU A 291 -10.51 16.34 -5.95
CA LEU A 291 -11.43 15.37 -5.38
C LEU A 291 -12.79 15.49 -6.08
N THR A 292 -13.28 14.40 -6.63
CA THR A 292 -14.63 14.29 -7.21
C THR A 292 -15.43 13.28 -6.39
N ILE A 293 -16.64 13.66 -5.98
CA ILE A 293 -17.60 12.83 -5.24
C ILE A 293 -18.89 12.79 -6.04
N ALA A 294 -19.30 11.59 -6.46
CA ALA A 294 -20.49 11.38 -7.29
C ALA A 294 -21.48 10.44 -6.59
N PRO A 295 -22.75 10.85 -6.42
CA PRO A 295 -23.81 9.90 -6.09
C PRO A 295 -24.06 8.98 -7.27
N GLN A 296 -24.33 7.72 -6.99
CA GLN A 296 -24.70 6.73 -8.01
C GLN A 296 -26.11 6.21 -7.74
N SER A 297 -26.86 5.97 -8.79
CA SER A 297 -28.17 5.31 -8.69
C SER A 297 -28.03 3.90 -8.11
N LEU A 298 -29.01 3.51 -7.32
CA LEU A 298 -29.12 2.19 -6.73
C LEU A 298 -29.46 1.14 -7.79
#